data_0f209cf5b4d6d23128b472d91621223d
#
_entry.id   0f209cf5b4d6d23128b472d91621223d
#
_cell.length_a   1.000
_cell.length_b   1.000
_cell.length_c   1.000
_cell.angle_alpha   90.00
_cell.angle_beta   90.00
_cell.angle_gamma   90.00
#
_symmetry.space_group_name_H-M   'P 1'
#
loop_
_entity.id
_entity.type
_entity.pdbx_description
1 polymer ?
#
loop_
_entity_poly.entity_id
_entity_poly.type
_entity_poly.pdbx_seq_one_letter_code
_entity_poly.pdbx_strand_id
1 'polypeptide(L)'
;MKYERTFKTIVAVGVIGTLLATVSSMTWADDNAEAKPLALRKIMQDLGKNMQVITDGISREDWELVAKIAPLVADHPQPPLGEKMRILSFVGTDAGKFKGYDEKTHQAAQALGQAATRQDGPAVISAFAKLQNSCLACHQGFRKPFLEHFYDKR
;
A
#
# COMPACT_ATOMS: atom_id res chain seq x y z
N MET A 1 86.29 18.32 -42.79
CA MET A 1 87.16 17.58 -41.86
C MET A 1 86.24 16.86 -40.85
N LYS A 2 86.33 15.54 -40.84
CA LYS A 2 85.59 14.57 -40.08
C LYS A 2 85.78 14.73 -38.59
N TYR A 3 84.78 14.54 -37.78
CA TYR A 3 84.98 13.89 -36.50
C TYR A 3 83.71 13.14 -36.13
N GLU A 4 83.74 11.83 -36.19
CA GLU A 4 82.74 10.90 -35.64
C GLU A 4 82.99 10.76 -34.15
N ARG A 5 81.94 10.84 -33.34
CA ARG A 5 82.00 10.32 -31.98
C ARG A 5 80.80 9.44 -31.75
N THR A 6 81.07 8.19 -31.75
CA THR A 6 80.23 7.11 -31.30
C THR A 6 79.93 7.25 -29.81
N PHE A 7 78.68 7.41 -29.44
CA PHE A 7 78.23 7.26 -28.06
C PHE A 7 77.43 5.97 -27.91
N LYS A 8 77.93 5.09 -27.06
CA LYS A 8 77.31 3.83 -26.69
C LYS A 8 76.11 4.11 -25.82
N THR A 9 74.98 3.71 -26.28
CA THR A 9 73.74 3.81 -25.53
C THR A 9 73.60 2.62 -24.57
N ILE A 10 73.59 2.90 -23.27
CA ILE A 10 73.28 1.93 -22.21
C ILE A 10 71.76 1.86 -22.10
N VAL A 11 71.22 0.69 -22.43
CA VAL A 11 69.80 0.40 -22.24
C VAL A 11 69.58 0.00 -20.78
N ALA A 12 69.03 0.90 -19.98
CA ALA A 12 68.48 0.57 -18.67
C ALA A 12 67.04 0.09 -18.79
N VAL A 13 66.88 -1.19 -18.55
CA VAL A 13 65.52 -1.79 -18.50
C VAL A 13 64.92 -1.46 -17.14
N GLY A 14 64.05 -0.44 -17.12
CA GLY A 14 63.24 -0.10 -15.96
C GLY A 14 61.95 -0.95 -15.97
N VAL A 15 61.87 -1.88 -15.06
CA VAL A 15 60.62 -2.61 -14.78
C VAL A 15 59.68 -1.68 -14.03
N ILE A 16 58.72 -1.10 -14.75
CA ILE A 16 57.62 -0.34 -14.14
C ILE A 16 56.54 -1.35 -13.69
N GLY A 17 56.56 -1.65 -12.41
CA GLY A 17 55.47 -2.42 -11.78
C GLY A 17 54.22 -1.57 -11.71
N THR A 18 53.24 -1.82 -12.59
CA THR A 18 51.91 -1.26 -12.53
C THR A 18 51.13 -1.89 -11.37
N LEU A 19 51.05 -1.18 -10.23
CA LEU A 19 50.12 -1.48 -9.15
C LEU A 19 48.69 -1.17 -9.68
N LEU A 20 47.95 -2.19 -10.05
CA LEU A 20 46.50 -2.08 -10.28
C LEU A 20 45.84 -1.91 -8.91
N ALA A 21 45.56 -0.67 -8.53
CA ALA A 21 44.63 -0.38 -7.44
C ALA A 21 43.22 -0.73 -7.88
N THR A 22 42.70 -1.88 -7.47
CA THR A 22 41.30 -2.21 -7.60
C THR A 22 40.48 -1.31 -6.66
N VAL A 23 39.97 -0.22 -7.20
CA VAL A 23 38.96 0.60 -6.49
C VAL A 23 37.70 -0.22 -6.44
N SER A 24 37.48 -0.92 -5.33
CA SER A 24 36.18 -1.51 -5.01
C SER A 24 35.18 -0.37 -4.81
N SER A 25 34.37 -0.09 -5.84
CA SER A 25 33.23 0.80 -5.72
C SER A 25 32.27 0.16 -4.73
N MET A 26 32.30 0.59 -3.47
CA MET A 26 31.19 0.37 -2.56
C MET A 26 30.00 1.11 -3.13
N THR A 27 29.13 0.40 -3.85
CA THR A 27 27.81 0.88 -4.14
C THR A 27 27.06 0.97 -2.81
N TRP A 28 26.94 2.19 -2.29
CA TRP A 28 25.99 2.46 -1.23
C TRP A 28 24.62 2.08 -1.81
N ALA A 29 24.00 1.05 -1.25
CA ALA A 29 22.59 0.77 -1.54
C ALA A 29 21.85 2.06 -1.21
N ASP A 30 21.15 2.60 -2.20
CA ASP A 30 20.31 3.77 -2.03
C ASP A 30 19.15 3.37 -1.11
N ASP A 31 19.30 3.64 0.20
CA ASP A 31 18.27 3.42 1.22
C ASP A 31 17.01 4.31 1.01
N ASN A 32 16.99 5.07 -0.08
CA ASN A 32 15.84 5.84 -0.56
C ASN A 32 14.89 5.03 -1.44
N ALA A 33 14.91 3.70 -1.41
CA ALA A 33 13.83 2.92 -1.99
C ALA A 33 12.52 3.34 -1.31
N GLU A 34 11.73 4.18 -1.99
CA GLU A 34 10.43 4.63 -1.52
C GLU A 34 9.62 3.40 -1.11
N ALA A 35 9.35 3.27 0.19
CA ALA A 35 8.71 2.07 0.72
C ALA A 35 7.41 1.85 -0.05
N LYS A 36 7.32 0.72 -0.77
CA LYS A 36 6.16 0.39 -1.61
C LYS A 36 4.88 0.58 -0.78
N PRO A 37 3.90 1.36 -1.28
CA PRO A 37 2.65 1.59 -0.57
C PRO A 37 2.02 0.26 -0.17
N LEU A 38 1.43 0.21 1.03
CA LEU A 38 0.72 -0.97 1.49
C LEU A 38 -0.42 -1.36 0.53
N ALA A 39 -0.64 -2.65 0.32
CA ALA A 39 -1.78 -3.16 -0.43
C ALA A 39 -3.11 -2.70 0.19
N LEU A 40 -3.16 -2.52 1.52
CA LEU A 40 -4.29 -1.95 2.23
C LEU A 40 -4.73 -0.60 1.66
N ARG A 41 -3.80 0.25 1.19
CA ARG A 41 -4.14 1.53 0.55
C ARG A 41 -5.00 1.33 -0.70
N LYS A 42 -4.64 0.35 -1.53
CA LYS A 42 -5.42 0.00 -2.72
C LYS A 42 -6.80 -0.55 -2.35
N ILE A 43 -6.85 -1.43 -1.35
CA ILE A 43 -8.11 -1.98 -0.83
C ILE A 43 -9.04 -0.86 -0.38
N MET A 44 -8.55 0.10 0.42
CA MET A 44 -9.35 1.26 0.85
C MET A 44 -9.80 2.14 -0.31
N GLN A 45 -8.99 2.31 -1.35
CA GLN A 45 -9.39 3.04 -2.55
C GLN A 45 -10.52 2.32 -3.31
N ASP A 46 -10.45 1.00 -3.44
CA ASP A 46 -11.47 0.21 -4.12
C ASP A 46 -12.77 0.17 -3.31
N LEU A 47 -12.71 0.05 -2.00
CA LEU A 47 -13.86 0.21 -1.11
C LEU A 47 -14.52 1.58 -1.31
N GLY A 48 -13.74 2.66 -1.36
CA GLY A 48 -14.25 4.00 -1.62
C GLY A 48 -14.98 4.13 -2.96
N LYS A 49 -14.47 3.50 -4.03
CA LYS A 49 -15.13 3.44 -5.34
C LYS A 49 -16.43 2.65 -5.28
N ASN A 50 -16.44 1.50 -4.61
CA ASN A 50 -17.65 0.71 -4.44
C ASN A 50 -18.73 1.49 -3.68
N MET A 51 -18.35 2.25 -2.64
CA MET A 51 -19.27 3.11 -1.92
C MET A 51 -19.86 4.23 -2.79
N GLN A 52 -19.09 4.81 -3.71
CA GLN A 52 -19.58 5.79 -4.68
C GLN A 52 -20.63 5.17 -5.60
N VAL A 53 -20.39 3.95 -6.13
CA VAL A 53 -21.34 3.23 -6.97
C VAL A 53 -22.62 2.87 -6.20
N ILE A 54 -22.47 2.43 -4.94
CA ILE A 54 -23.63 2.17 -4.07
C ILE A 54 -24.47 3.44 -3.87
N THR A 55 -23.83 4.58 -3.61
CA THR A 55 -24.52 5.87 -3.44
C THR A 55 -25.28 6.27 -4.69
N ASP A 56 -24.67 6.11 -5.86
CA ASP A 56 -25.31 6.36 -7.15
C ASP A 56 -26.52 5.43 -7.36
N GLY A 57 -26.37 4.12 -7.09
CA GLY A 57 -27.44 3.14 -7.17
C GLY A 57 -28.62 3.49 -6.25
N ILE A 58 -28.35 3.85 -5.00
CA ILE A 58 -29.39 4.28 -4.04
C ILE A 58 -30.12 5.52 -4.55
N SER A 59 -29.40 6.51 -5.08
CA SER A 59 -29.97 7.77 -5.58
C SER A 59 -30.93 7.59 -6.77
N ARG A 60 -30.75 6.50 -7.51
CA ARG A 60 -31.57 6.14 -8.67
C ARG A 60 -32.56 5.00 -8.41
N GLU A 61 -32.61 4.52 -7.17
CA GLU A 61 -33.40 3.33 -6.79
C GLU A 61 -33.03 2.07 -7.59
N ASP A 62 -31.77 2.01 -8.04
CA ASP A 62 -31.20 0.87 -8.75
C ASP A 62 -30.76 -0.20 -7.72
N TRP A 63 -31.74 -0.90 -7.15
CA TRP A 63 -31.48 -1.89 -6.11
C TRP A 63 -30.68 -3.09 -6.61
N GLU A 64 -30.79 -3.42 -7.88
CA GLU A 64 -29.98 -4.48 -8.49
C GLU A 64 -28.49 -4.11 -8.46
N LEU A 65 -28.14 -2.87 -8.83
CA LEU A 65 -26.78 -2.37 -8.74
C LEU A 65 -26.27 -2.39 -7.29
N VAL A 66 -27.08 -1.92 -6.33
CA VAL A 66 -26.70 -1.94 -4.90
C VAL A 66 -26.47 -3.37 -4.42
N ALA A 67 -27.36 -4.32 -4.75
CA ALA A 67 -27.25 -5.72 -4.38
C ALA A 67 -26.00 -6.37 -4.99
N LYS A 68 -25.59 -5.96 -6.20
CA LYS A 68 -24.39 -6.43 -6.89
C LYS A 68 -23.09 -5.91 -6.26
N ILE A 69 -23.08 -4.66 -5.82
CA ILE A 69 -21.82 -4.00 -5.36
C ILE A 69 -21.61 -4.18 -3.86
N ALA A 70 -22.65 -4.24 -3.04
CA ALA A 70 -22.52 -4.38 -1.59
C ALA A 70 -21.65 -5.61 -1.17
N PRO A 71 -21.75 -6.79 -1.80
CA PRO A 71 -20.87 -7.92 -1.52
C PRO A 71 -19.39 -7.63 -1.78
N LEU A 72 -19.03 -6.75 -2.73
CA LEU A 72 -17.65 -6.37 -2.98
C LEU A 72 -17.05 -5.53 -1.84
N VAL A 73 -17.91 -4.91 -1.02
CA VAL A 73 -17.51 -4.26 0.23
C VAL A 73 -17.43 -5.26 1.37
N ALA A 74 -18.40 -6.19 1.45
CA ALA A 74 -18.42 -7.23 2.48
C ALA A 74 -17.22 -8.19 2.36
N ASP A 75 -16.90 -8.63 1.15
CA ASP A 75 -15.89 -9.66 0.88
C ASP A 75 -14.61 -9.06 0.25
N HIS A 76 -14.23 -7.86 0.67
CA HIS A 76 -13.04 -7.20 0.14
C HIS A 76 -11.76 -8.03 0.39
N PRO A 77 -10.74 -7.93 -0.50
CA PRO A 77 -9.48 -8.63 -0.34
C PRO A 77 -8.79 -8.30 0.98
N GLN A 78 -8.08 -9.26 1.53
CA GLN A 78 -7.20 -9.04 2.68
C GLN A 78 -5.79 -8.65 2.22
N PRO A 79 -5.06 -7.81 2.99
CA PRO A 79 -3.64 -7.56 2.73
C PRO A 79 -2.83 -8.86 2.74
N PRO A 80 -1.72 -8.94 1.97
CA PRO A 80 -0.79 -10.07 2.03
C PRO A 80 -0.33 -10.34 3.47
N LEU A 81 -0.03 -11.61 3.80
CA LEU A 81 0.28 -12.03 5.17
C LEU A 81 1.38 -11.19 5.83
N GLY A 82 2.48 -10.92 5.12
CA GLY A 82 3.57 -10.10 5.65
C GLY A 82 3.14 -8.67 5.99
N GLU A 83 2.28 -8.07 5.15
CA GLU A 83 1.71 -6.75 5.41
C GLU A 83 0.71 -6.79 6.57
N LYS A 84 -0.14 -7.81 6.62
CA LYS A 84 -1.08 -8.02 7.72
C LYS A 84 -0.35 -8.11 9.06
N MET A 85 0.78 -8.81 9.13
CA MET A 85 1.59 -8.90 10.35
C MET A 85 2.19 -7.55 10.74
N ARG A 86 2.68 -6.75 9.78
CA ARG A 86 3.17 -5.38 10.03
C ARG A 86 2.07 -4.48 10.58
N ILE A 87 0.87 -4.55 10.02
CA ILE A 87 -0.30 -3.80 10.47
C ILE A 87 -0.66 -4.21 11.90
N LEU A 88 -0.76 -5.50 12.19
CA LEU A 88 -1.09 -6.01 13.52
C LEU A 88 -0.02 -5.64 14.57
N SER A 89 1.25 -5.64 14.18
CA SER A 89 2.34 -5.19 15.07
C SER A 89 2.22 -3.69 15.37
N PHE A 90 1.83 -2.88 14.39
CA PHE A 90 1.63 -1.44 14.57
C PHE A 90 0.43 -1.13 15.48
N VAL A 91 -0.73 -1.77 15.27
CA VAL A 91 -1.92 -1.53 16.10
C VAL A 91 -1.79 -2.15 17.50
N GLY A 92 -0.89 -3.10 17.70
CA GLY A 92 -0.52 -3.66 19.01
C GLY A 92 -1.72 -4.17 19.80
N THR A 93 -1.91 -3.64 21.03
CA THR A 93 -3.01 -4.01 21.92
C THR A 93 -4.39 -3.71 21.37
N ASP A 94 -4.52 -2.79 20.42
CA ASP A 94 -5.78 -2.43 19.77
C ASP A 94 -6.17 -3.37 18.60
N ALA A 95 -5.42 -4.46 18.37
CA ALA A 95 -5.68 -5.40 17.28
C ALA A 95 -7.11 -5.99 17.33
N GLY A 96 -7.64 -6.27 18.51
CA GLY A 96 -9.01 -6.73 18.69
C GLY A 96 -10.04 -5.68 18.25
N LYS A 97 -9.83 -4.43 18.61
CA LYS A 97 -10.67 -3.29 18.23
C LYS A 97 -10.60 -3.04 16.71
N PHE A 98 -9.40 -3.10 16.13
CA PHE A 98 -9.19 -2.96 14.69
C PHE A 98 -9.97 -4.02 13.90
N LYS A 99 -9.84 -5.30 14.27
CA LYS A 99 -10.59 -6.41 13.67
C LYS A 99 -12.10 -6.27 13.87
N GLY A 100 -12.53 -5.78 15.03
CA GLY A 100 -13.95 -5.57 15.33
C GLY A 100 -14.60 -4.51 14.45
N TYR A 101 -13.86 -3.49 14.01
CA TYR A 101 -14.37 -2.53 13.02
C TYR A 101 -14.49 -3.15 11.63
N ASP A 102 -13.52 -3.97 11.22
CA ASP A 102 -13.56 -4.70 9.97
C ASP A 102 -14.79 -5.61 9.90
N GLU A 103 -15.01 -6.42 10.93
CA GLU A 103 -16.17 -7.30 11.06
C GLU A 103 -17.50 -6.54 10.98
N LYS A 104 -17.65 -5.41 11.66
CA LYS A 104 -18.85 -4.57 11.59
C LYS A 104 -19.10 -4.03 10.19
N THR A 105 -18.03 -3.72 9.45
CA THR A 105 -18.13 -3.27 8.06
C THR A 105 -18.63 -4.40 7.17
N HIS A 106 -18.10 -5.62 7.30
CA HIS A 106 -18.57 -6.81 6.60
C HIS A 106 -20.06 -7.05 6.84
N GLN A 107 -20.48 -7.09 8.11
CA GLN A 107 -21.89 -7.34 8.49
C GLN A 107 -22.83 -6.26 7.96
N ALA A 108 -22.43 -4.98 8.04
CA ALA A 108 -23.26 -3.89 7.55
C ALA A 108 -23.39 -3.90 6.01
N ALA A 109 -22.32 -4.25 5.29
CA ALA A 109 -22.35 -4.39 3.84
C ALA A 109 -23.20 -5.59 3.40
N GLN A 110 -23.14 -6.72 4.09
CA GLN A 110 -24.02 -7.88 3.85
C GLN A 110 -25.49 -7.51 4.07
N ALA A 111 -25.82 -6.83 5.16
CA ALA A 111 -27.16 -6.37 5.45
C ALA A 111 -27.70 -5.41 4.37
N LEU A 112 -26.82 -4.53 3.85
CA LEU A 112 -27.15 -3.62 2.74
C LEU A 112 -27.50 -4.40 1.47
N GLY A 113 -26.68 -5.38 1.08
CA GLY A 113 -26.95 -6.23 -0.09
C GLY A 113 -28.26 -7.00 0.04
N GLN A 114 -28.54 -7.56 1.22
CA GLN A 114 -29.79 -8.26 1.49
C GLN A 114 -31.01 -7.34 1.42
N ALA A 115 -30.94 -6.12 1.95
CA ALA A 115 -32.01 -5.15 1.86
C ALA A 115 -32.26 -4.74 0.40
N ALA A 116 -31.22 -4.52 -0.38
CA ALA A 116 -31.32 -4.20 -1.80
C ALA A 116 -31.92 -5.35 -2.62
N THR A 117 -31.55 -6.60 -2.34
CA THR A 117 -32.18 -7.79 -2.98
C THR A 117 -33.69 -7.87 -2.75
N ARG A 118 -34.14 -7.39 -1.59
CA ARG A 118 -35.59 -7.32 -1.29
C ARG A 118 -36.27 -6.05 -1.83
N GLN A 119 -35.48 -5.16 -2.44
CA GLN A 119 -35.98 -3.86 -2.92
C GLN A 119 -36.59 -3.00 -1.81
N ASP A 120 -36.11 -3.18 -0.57
CA ASP A 120 -36.59 -2.47 0.61
C ASP A 120 -35.83 -1.18 0.78
N GLY A 121 -36.25 -0.09 0.12
CA GLY A 121 -35.57 1.20 0.14
C GLY A 121 -35.29 1.74 1.55
N PRO A 122 -36.24 1.80 2.47
CA PRO A 122 -36.02 2.20 3.85
C PRO A 122 -34.94 1.36 4.57
N ALA A 123 -34.97 0.03 4.37
CA ALA A 123 -33.95 -0.85 4.94
C ALA A 123 -32.57 -0.64 4.29
N VAL A 124 -32.53 -0.37 2.98
CA VAL A 124 -31.27 -0.02 2.26
C VAL A 124 -30.65 1.24 2.87
N ILE A 125 -31.41 2.31 3.05
CA ILE A 125 -30.92 3.56 3.66
C ILE A 125 -30.38 3.30 5.08
N SER A 126 -31.15 2.55 5.90
CA SER A 126 -30.72 2.21 7.27
C SER A 126 -29.43 1.40 7.29
N ALA A 127 -29.30 0.39 6.42
CA ALA A 127 -28.09 -0.44 6.32
C ALA A 127 -26.88 0.36 5.77
N PHE A 128 -27.10 1.23 4.79
CA PHE A 128 -26.08 2.12 4.25
C PHE A 128 -25.53 3.08 5.33
N ALA A 129 -26.41 3.68 6.14
CA ALA A 129 -25.99 4.53 7.25
C ALA A 129 -25.12 3.77 8.27
N LYS A 130 -25.48 2.51 8.60
CA LYS A 130 -24.66 1.65 9.47
C LYS A 130 -23.30 1.35 8.87
N LEU A 131 -23.24 1.07 7.57
CA LEU A 131 -22.00 0.81 6.84
C LEU A 131 -21.09 2.05 6.87
N GLN A 132 -21.61 3.23 6.56
CA GLN A 132 -20.84 4.48 6.62
C GLN A 132 -20.30 4.76 8.04
N ASN A 133 -21.13 4.52 9.06
CA ASN A 133 -20.71 4.70 10.45
C ASN A 133 -19.60 3.73 10.86
N SER A 134 -19.60 2.48 10.37
CA SER A 134 -18.52 1.52 10.64
C SER A 134 -17.19 1.96 10.02
N CYS A 135 -17.21 2.43 8.77
CA CYS A 135 -16.04 2.99 8.10
C CYS A 135 -15.48 4.21 8.87
N LEU A 136 -16.36 5.16 9.23
CA LEU A 136 -15.98 6.37 9.96
C LEU A 136 -15.36 6.05 11.32
N ALA A 137 -15.96 5.13 12.09
CA ALA A 137 -15.47 4.76 13.42
C ALA A 137 -14.05 4.16 13.37
N CYS A 138 -13.76 3.30 12.39
CA CYS A 138 -12.41 2.79 12.18
C CYS A 138 -11.44 3.93 11.80
N HIS A 139 -11.82 4.77 10.85
CA HIS A 139 -10.98 5.87 10.38
C HIS A 139 -10.67 6.90 11.47
N GLN A 140 -11.62 7.22 12.33
CA GLN A 140 -11.39 8.12 13.47
C GLN A 140 -10.34 7.60 14.45
N GLY A 141 -10.31 6.28 14.65
CA GLY A 141 -9.36 5.66 15.58
C GLY A 141 -7.99 5.38 14.97
N PHE A 142 -7.93 4.99 13.70
CA PHE A 142 -6.72 4.40 13.14
C PHE A 142 -6.14 5.13 11.92
N ARG A 143 -6.94 5.88 11.13
CA ARG A 143 -6.47 6.41 9.83
C ARG A 143 -5.30 7.37 9.98
N LYS A 144 -5.35 8.35 10.90
CA LYS A 144 -4.30 9.34 11.05
C LYS A 144 -2.99 8.72 11.53
N PRO A 145 -2.94 7.96 12.66
CA PRO A 145 -1.71 7.29 13.08
C PRO A 145 -1.14 6.35 12.01
N PHE A 146 -2.02 5.70 11.23
CA PHE A 146 -1.61 4.79 10.16
C PHE A 146 -0.89 5.53 9.03
N LEU A 147 -1.40 6.69 8.60
CA LEU A 147 -0.76 7.52 7.58
C LEU A 147 0.60 8.02 8.06
N GLU A 148 0.68 8.52 9.30
CA GLU A 148 1.92 9.00 9.90
C GLU A 148 2.98 7.90 9.99
N HIS A 149 2.58 6.67 10.34
CA HIS A 149 3.51 5.56 10.51
C HIS A 149 4.00 4.96 9.18
N PHE A 150 3.11 4.79 8.20
CA PHE A 150 3.43 4.03 6.99
C PHE A 150 3.73 4.90 5.75
N TYR A 151 3.37 6.19 5.76
CA TYR A 151 3.45 7.04 4.57
C TYR A 151 4.12 8.39 4.78
N ASP A 152 4.18 8.93 6.00
CA ASP A 152 4.90 10.18 6.24
C ASP A 152 6.41 9.90 6.20
N LYS A 153 7.09 10.54 5.26
CA LYS A 153 8.57 10.55 5.23
C LYS A 153 9.06 11.35 6.43
N ARG A 154 9.84 10.72 7.28
CA ARG A 154 10.64 11.40 8.32
C ARG A 154 11.92 11.94 7.73
#